data_768320f353f4bd069c7363bb209177cd
#
_entry.id   768320f353f4bd069c7363bb209177cd
#
_cell.length_a   1.000
_cell.length_b   1.000
_cell.length_c   1.000
_cell.angle_alpha   90.00
_cell.angle_beta   90.00
_cell.angle_gamma   90.00
#
_symmetry.space_group_name_H-M   'P 1'
#
loop_
_entity.id
_entity.type
_entity.pdbx_description
1 polymer ?
#
loop_
_entity_poly.entity_id
_entity_poly.type
_entity_poly.pdbx_seq_one_letter_code
_entity_poly.pdbx_strand_id
1 'polypeptide(L)'
;GLGDVYKRQDMDPLAHEHIHQCLYAATRQAPGGVNQQAIAAIENALLDIKGQALNIPVYDILGGAIRKEIPVYWSHCGTYIWRPEIAELCGVEAIRKTEDLVNLGKRVKDQGFLGLKTNMITFNEDVGASLYMPGTAGRPGWPDLNVPSSLIGQLRDQLIAMQEGAGSDVGVRLDLNFNFKPEGYRQVTTELDDLDLTWIEIDLYDPKALAAIRERIATPIASCESL
;
A
#
# COMPACT_ATOMS: atom_id res chain seq x y z
N GLY A 1 6.27 -10.02 23.97
CA GLY A 1 7.27 -10.21 25.03
C GLY A 1 7.42 -11.65 25.47
N LEU A 2 8.44 -12.00 26.27
CA LEU A 2 8.73 -13.36 26.74
C LEU A 2 7.52 -14.07 27.40
N GLY A 3 6.59 -13.34 28.01
CA GLY A 3 5.36 -13.89 28.59
C GLY A 3 4.42 -14.58 27.59
N ASP A 4 4.50 -14.27 26.32
CA ASP A 4 3.66 -14.86 25.27
C ASP A 4 4.21 -16.23 24.81
N VAL A 5 5.50 -16.43 24.87
CA VAL A 5 6.14 -17.71 24.52
C VAL A 5 5.74 -18.79 25.51
N TYR A 6 5.72 -18.46 26.81
CA TYR A 6 5.34 -19.42 27.87
C TYR A 6 3.85 -19.76 27.89
N LYS A 7 2.96 -18.88 27.43
CA LYS A 7 1.53 -19.14 27.37
C LYS A 7 1.11 -20.11 26.26
N ARG A 8 2.01 -20.39 25.29
CA ARG A 8 1.76 -21.24 24.12
C ARG A 8 2.55 -22.56 24.15
N GLN A 9 3.48 -22.71 25.10
CA GLN A 9 4.14 -23.98 25.32
C GLN A 9 3.07 -25.04 25.63
N ASP A 10 3.21 -26.17 24.99
CA ASP A 10 2.31 -27.34 25.12
C ASP A 10 0.92 -27.20 24.45
N MET A 11 0.65 -26.13 23.66
CA MET A 11 -0.56 -26.05 22.85
C MET A 11 -0.35 -26.78 21.51
N ASP A 12 -1.37 -27.48 21.04
CA ASP A 12 -1.37 -28.11 19.72
C ASP A 12 -1.36 -27.05 18.60
N PRO A 13 -0.30 -26.93 17.79
CA PRO A 13 -0.22 -25.93 16.73
C PRO A 13 -1.26 -26.15 15.62
N LEU A 14 -1.86 -27.34 15.49
CA LEU A 14 -2.91 -27.62 14.54
C LEU A 14 -4.27 -27.05 14.97
N ALA A 15 -4.43 -26.72 16.26
CA ALA A 15 -5.62 -26.09 16.80
C ALA A 15 -5.55 -24.55 16.71
N HIS A 16 -5.33 -24.02 15.51
CA HIS A 16 -5.06 -22.58 15.27
C HIS A 16 -6.19 -21.66 15.82
N GLU A 17 -7.45 -22.05 15.66
CA GLU A 17 -8.59 -21.27 16.19
C GLU A 17 -8.59 -21.20 17.73
N HIS A 18 -8.26 -22.29 18.40
CA HIS A 18 -8.14 -22.30 19.85
C HIS A 18 -7.04 -21.33 20.31
N ILE A 19 -5.88 -21.36 19.65
CA ILE A 19 -4.77 -20.45 19.94
C ILE A 19 -5.18 -19.00 19.67
N HIS A 20 -5.85 -18.72 18.55
CA HIS A 20 -6.40 -17.40 18.22
C HIS A 20 -7.31 -16.90 19.36
N GLN A 21 -8.27 -17.71 19.81
CA GLN A 21 -9.20 -17.32 20.88
C GLN A 21 -8.48 -17.03 22.19
N CYS A 22 -7.46 -17.82 22.56
CA CYS A 22 -6.65 -17.57 23.74
C CYS A 22 -5.88 -16.25 23.66
N LEU A 23 -5.31 -15.94 22.51
CA LEU A 23 -4.57 -14.70 22.27
C LEU A 23 -5.50 -13.48 22.28
N TYR A 24 -6.64 -13.58 21.59
CA TYR A 24 -7.66 -12.53 21.59
C TYR A 24 -8.19 -12.26 23.01
N ALA A 25 -8.51 -13.31 23.76
CA ALA A 25 -8.98 -13.17 25.14
C ALA A 25 -7.94 -12.50 26.04
N ALA A 26 -6.65 -12.79 25.84
CA ALA A 26 -5.55 -12.19 26.61
C ALA A 26 -5.33 -10.71 26.28
N THR A 27 -5.72 -10.25 25.09
CA THR A 27 -5.52 -8.88 24.59
C THR A 27 -6.82 -8.09 24.45
N ARG A 28 -7.95 -8.61 24.91
CA ARG A 28 -9.30 -8.04 24.70
C ARG A 28 -9.49 -6.61 25.20
N GLN A 29 -8.60 -6.11 26.07
CA GLN A 29 -8.63 -4.71 26.54
C GLN A 29 -8.05 -3.71 25.53
N ALA A 30 -7.31 -4.21 24.52
CA ALA A 30 -6.73 -3.42 23.43
C ALA A 30 -6.91 -4.18 22.11
N PRO A 31 -8.15 -4.39 21.64
CA PRO A 31 -8.42 -5.07 20.38
C PRO A 31 -7.98 -4.19 19.21
N GLY A 32 -7.41 -4.80 18.18
CA GLY A 32 -6.93 -4.08 16.99
C GLY A 32 -5.47 -3.64 17.07
N GLY A 33 -5.04 -2.86 16.07
CA GLY A 33 -3.68 -2.32 15.98
C GLY A 33 -2.59 -3.39 16.06
N VAL A 34 -1.49 -3.07 16.74
CA VAL A 34 -0.31 -3.94 16.88
C VAL A 34 -0.64 -5.30 17.51
N ASN A 35 -1.59 -5.35 18.44
CA ASN A 35 -1.99 -6.62 19.05
C ASN A 35 -2.65 -7.55 18.04
N GLN A 36 -3.55 -7.02 17.21
CA GLN A 36 -4.21 -7.82 16.17
C GLN A 36 -3.24 -8.25 15.07
N GLN A 37 -2.31 -7.40 14.70
CA GLN A 37 -1.23 -7.76 13.75
C GLN A 37 -0.36 -8.89 14.29
N ALA A 38 -0.02 -8.85 15.58
CA ALA A 38 0.75 -9.93 16.23
C ALA A 38 -0.04 -11.25 16.28
N ILE A 39 -1.35 -11.19 16.56
CA ILE A 39 -2.23 -12.37 16.52
C ILE A 39 -2.29 -12.95 15.12
N ALA A 40 -2.51 -12.10 14.11
CA ALA A 40 -2.57 -12.51 12.71
C ALA A 40 -1.26 -13.15 12.22
N ALA A 41 -0.10 -12.60 12.62
CA ALA A 41 1.20 -13.18 12.28
C ALA A 41 1.36 -14.61 12.85
N ILE A 42 0.90 -14.83 14.08
CA ILE A 42 0.93 -16.15 14.71
C ILE A 42 -0.05 -17.11 14.02
N GLU A 43 -1.27 -16.65 13.73
CA GLU A 43 -2.28 -17.45 13.05
C GLU A 43 -1.82 -17.87 11.64
N ASN A 44 -1.20 -16.96 10.88
CA ASN A 44 -0.61 -17.29 9.58
C ASN A 44 0.46 -18.39 9.70
N ALA A 45 1.34 -18.32 10.70
CA ALA A 45 2.34 -19.35 10.95
C ALA A 45 1.71 -20.70 11.32
N LEU A 46 0.64 -20.71 12.12
CA LEU A 46 -0.08 -21.93 12.51
C LEU A 46 -0.83 -22.53 11.31
N LEU A 47 -1.42 -21.74 10.44
CA LEU A 47 -2.04 -22.19 9.20
C LEU A 47 -1.01 -22.81 8.26
N ASP A 48 0.19 -22.23 8.15
CA ASP A 48 1.29 -22.80 7.37
C ASP A 48 1.74 -24.16 7.93
N ILE A 49 1.96 -24.25 9.25
CA ILE A 49 2.27 -25.51 9.94
C ILE A 49 1.19 -26.58 9.66
N LYS A 50 -0.08 -26.18 9.75
CA LYS A 50 -1.22 -27.09 9.51
C LYS A 50 -1.25 -27.56 8.05
N GLY A 51 -1.05 -26.64 7.10
CA GLY A 51 -0.96 -26.98 5.68
C GLY A 51 0.15 -27.96 5.39
N GLN A 52 1.35 -27.74 5.96
CA GLN A 52 2.49 -28.65 5.82
C GLN A 52 2.20 -30.02 6.45
N ALA A 53 1.65 -30.04 7.68
CA ALA A 53 1.32 -31.29 8.38
C ALA A 53 0.28 -32.15 7.65
N LEU A 54 -0.68 -31.50 6.97
CA LEU A 54 -1.72 -32.16 6.18
C LEU A 54 -1.33 -32.38 4.71
N ASN A 55 -0.20 -31.84 4.28
CA ASN A 55 0.25 -31.80 2.89
C ASN A 55 -0.78 -31.24 1.93
N ILE A 56 -1.42 -30.13 2.34
CA ILE A 56 -2.37 -29.36 1.53
C ILE A 56 -2.02 -27.86 1.60
N PRO A 57 -2.31 -27.08 0.56
CA PRO A 57 -2.11 -25.64 0.60
C PRO A 57 -3.10 -24.96 1.58
N VAL A 58 -2.72 -23.83 2.15
CA VAL A 58 -3.55 -23.11 3.14
C VAL A 58 -4.92 -22.73 2.58
N TYR A 59 -5.02 -22.40 1.28
CA TYR A 59 -6.32 -22.07 0.70
C TYR A 59 -7.32 -23.25 0.73
N ASP A 60 -6.86 -24.48 0.74
CA ASP A 60 -7.74 -25.66 0.89
C ASP A 60 -8.26 -25.78 2.33
N ILE A 61 -7.46 -25.39 3.33
CA ILE A 61 -7.93 -25.28 4.72
C ILE A 61 -9.04 -24.24 4.83
N LEU A 62 -8.96 -23.17 4.02
CA LEU A 62 -9.91 -22.04 4.00
C LEU A 62 -11.12 -22.28 3.09
N GLY A 63 -11.29 -23.49 2.53
CA GLY A 63 -12.46 -23.86 1.74
C GLY A 63 -12.21 -24.05 0.24
N GLY A 64 -10.97 -24.01 -0.20
CA GLY A 64 -10.55 -24.32 -1.58
C GLY A 64 -10.42 -23.10 -2.49
N ALA A 65 -9.82 -23.33 -3.66
CA ALA A 65 -9.55 -22.27 -4.63
C ALA A 65 -10.81 -21.85 -5.39
N ILE A 66 -11.25 -20.60 -5.21
CA ILE A 66 -12.32 -19.99 -6.02
C ILE A 66 -11.76 -19.53 -7.38
N ARG A 67 -10.50 -19.09 -7.40
CA ARG A 67 -9.78 -18.65 -8.60
C ARG A 67 -8.46 -19.38 -8.72
N LYS A 68 -8.10 -19.79 -9.93
CA LYS A 68 -6.79 -20.40 -10.23
C LYS A 68 -5.73 -19.40 -10.60
N GLU A 69 -6.15 -18.23 -11.08
CA GLU A 69 -5.30 -17.12 -11.49
C GLU A 69 -5.83 -15.85 -10.85
N ILE A 70 -4.93 -15.02 -10.34
CA ILE A 70 -5.24 -13.74 -9.72
C ILE A 70 -4.46 -12.65 -10.47
N PRO A 71 -5.13 -11.62 -11.03
CA PRO A 71 -4.46 -10.49 -11.62
C PRO A 71 -3.68 -9.73 -10.54
N VAL A 72 -2.46 -9.34 -10.88
CA VAL A 72 -1.57 -8.60 -9.98
C VAL A 72 -1.23 -7.24 -10.54
N TYR A 73 -0.91 -6.31 -9.66
CA TYR A 73 -0.36 -5.01 -10.01
C TYR A 73 1.04 -4.83 -9.40
N TRP A 74 1.88 -4.02 -10.04
CA TRP A 74 3.18 -3.66 -9.50
C TRP A 74 2.99 -2.62 -8.40
N SER A 75 3.13 -3.04 -7.14
CA SER A 75 3.07 -2.15 -5.97
C SER A 75 4.37 -1.36 -5.82
N HIS A 76 4.30 -0.17 -5.23
CA HIS A 76 5.43 0.75 -5.07
C HIS A 76 6.17 1.04 -6.38
N CYS A 77 5.43 1.09 -7.50
CA CYS A 77 6.00 1.35 -8.82
C CYS A 77 6.66 2.73 -8.86
N GLY A 78 7.96 2.77 -9.02
CA GLY A 78 8.77 3.99 -9.00
C GLY A 78 9.19 4.50 -7.62
N THR A 79 8.55 4.04 -6.54
CA THR A 79 8.69 4.58 -5.18
C THR A 79 10.13 4.57 -4.64
N TYR A 80 10.95 3.64 -5.04
CA TYR A 80 12.33 3.49 -4.54
C TYR A 80 13.41 3.71 -5.60
N ILE A 81 13.10 3.53 -6.88
CA ILE A 81 14.07 3.57 -7.98
C ILE A 81 14.49 4.99 -8.40
N TRP A 82 14.06 6.02 -7.69
CA TRP A 82 14.67 7.35 -7.79
C TRP A 82 16.06 7.37 -7.12
N ARG A 83 16.37 6.39 -6.24
CA ARG A 83 17.69 6.19 -5.65
C ARG A 83 18.56 5.36 -6.60
N PRO A 84 19.72 5.90 -7.07
CA PRO A 84 20.56 5.21 -8.05
C PRO A 84 20.98 3.80 -7.62
N GLU A 85 21.31 3.63 -6.33
CA GLU A 85 21.74 2.35 -5.77
C GLU A 85 20.63 1.29 -5.79
N ILE A 86 19.37 1.69 -5.63
CA ILE A 86 18.23 0.77 -5.72
C ILE A 86 17.90 0.48 -7.19
N ALA A 87 17.99 1.49 -8.05
CA ALA A 87 17.77 1.32 -9.49
C ALA A 87 18.79 0.34 -10.08
N GLU A 88 20.07 0.47 -9.71
CA GLU A 88 21.13 -0.46 -10.12
C GLU A 88 20.85 -1.89 -9.63
N LEU A 89 20.46 -2.06 -8.36
CA LEU A 89 20.10 -3.36 -7.80
C LEU A 89 18.90 -4.01 -8.54
N CYS A 90 17.96 -3.20 -8.99
CA CYS A 90 16.79 -3.64 -9.78
C CYS A 90 17.09 -3.82 -11.27
N GLY A 91 18.30 -3.50 -11.74
CA GLY A 91 18.67 -3.55 -13.15
C GLY A 91 17.87 -2.57 -14.03
N VAL A 92 17.61 -1.36 -13.50
CA VAL A 92 16.85 -0.31 -14.18
C VAL A 92 17.56 1.03 -14.10
N GLU A 93 17.18 1.96 -14.97
CA GLU A 93 17.61 3.34 -14.85
C GLU A 93 16.88 4.05 -13.71
N ALA A 94 17.61 4.89 -12.97
CA ALA A 94 17.02 5.69 -11.91
C ALA A 94 16.08 6.77 -12.48
N ILE A 95 14.92 6.95 -11.85
CA ILE A 95 14.01 8.05 -12.18
C ILE A 95 14.65 9.37 -11.76
N ARG A 96 14.75 10.31 -12.67
CA ARG A 96 15.33 11.65 -12.44
C ARG A 96 14.36 12.77 -12.81
N LYS A 97 13.43 12.52 -13.70
CA LYS A 97 12.47 13.48 -14.24
C LYS A 97 11.16 12.79 -14.63
N THR A 98 10.13 13.57 -14.88
CA THR A 98 8.79 13.07 -15.21
C THR A 98 8.76 12.18 -16.43
N GLU A 99 9.57 12.46 -17.45
CA GLU A 99 9.61 11.66 -18.69
C GLU A 99 10.10 10.22 -18.45
N ASP A 100 10.90 9.98 -17.41
CA ASP A 100 11.35 8.64 -17.05
C ASP A 100 10.19 7.75 -16.58
N LEU A 101 9.10 8.37 -16.11
CA LEU A 101 7.89 7.67 -15.67
C LEU A 101 7.09 7.09 -16.85
N VAL A 102 7.18 7.69 -18.04
CA VAL A 102 6.62 7.10 -19.27
C VAL A 102 7.29 5.77 -19.57
N ASN A 103 8.61 5.70 -19.46
CA ASN A 103 9.37 4.47 -19.68
C ASN A 103 9.05 3.41 -18.60
N LEU A 104 8.83 3.85 -17.35
CA LEU A 104 8.40 2.96 -16.28
C LEU A 104 7.02 2.38 -16.56
N GLY A 105 6.06 3.20 -17.02
CA GLY A 105 4.73 2.74 -17.43
C GLY A 105 4.79 1.70 -18.55
N LYS A 106 5.60 1.93 -19.59
CA LYS A 106 5.86 0.93 -20.65
C LYS A 106 6.38 -0.38 -20.10
N ARG A 107 7.34 -0.32 -19.18
CA ARG A 107 7.91 -1.51 -18.56
C ARG A 107 6.86 -2.31 -17.77
N VAL A 108 5.94 -1.65 -17.05
CA VAL A 108 4.83 -2.34 -16.35
C VAL A 108 4.01 -3.16 -17.33
N LYS A 109 3.64 -2.56 -18.46
CA LYS A 109 2.90 -3.22 -19.55
C LYS A 109 3.67 -4.38 -20.14
N ASP A 110 4.94 -4.16 -20.48
CA ASP A 110 5.81 -5.18 -21.14
C ASP A 110 6.05 -6.39 -20.24
N GLN A 111 6.01 -6.22 -18.94
CA GLN A 111 6.09 -7.29 -17.94
C GLN A 111 4.75 -8.00 -17.68
N GLY A 112 3.67 -7.58 -18.34
CA GLY A 112 2.36 -8.23 -18.26
C GLY A 112 1.55 -7.91 -17.00
N PHE A 113 1.92 -6.87 -16.23
CA PHE A 113 1.10 -6.41 -15.12
C PHE A 113 -0.16 -5.71 -15.63
N LEU A 114 -1.31 -6.00 -15.01
CA LEU A 114 -2.57 -5.35 -15.31
C LEU A 114 -2.78 -4.04 -14.55
N GLY A 115 -1.79 -3.62 -13.80
CA GLY A 115 -1.84 -2.36 -13.08
C GLY A 115 -0.54 -2.02 -12.38
N LEU A 116 -0.46 -0.77 -11.95
CA LEU A 116 0.59 -0.26 -11.07
C LEU A 116 -0.02 0.53 -9.92
N LYS A 117 0.68 0.57 -8.79
CA LYS A 117 0.42 1.49 -7.66
C LYS A 117 1.71 2.25 -7.37
N THR A 118 1.61 3.56 -7.35
CA THR A 118 2.72 4.48 -7.07
C THR A 118 2.43 5.34 -5.85
N ASN A 119 3.48 5.91 -5.27
CA ASN A 119 3.40 6.95 -4.25
C ASN A 119 3.76 8.31 -4.87
N MET A 120 3.68 9.37 -4.10
CA MET A 120 4.02 10.71 -4.58
C MET A 120 5.54 10.85 -4.74
N ILE A 121 6.00 11.09 -5.97
CA ILE A 121 7.39 11.38 -6.30
C ILE A 121 7.47 12.85 -6.66
N THR A 122 8.37 13.57 -6.03
CA THR A 122 8.63 14.98 -6.31
C THR A 122 9.95 15.13 -7.04
N PHE A 123 9.99 16.09 -7.95
CA PHE A 123 11.18 16.47 -8.71
C PHE A 123 11.61 17.89 -8.34
N ASN A 124 12.85 18.04 -7.94
CA ASN A 124 13.44 19.32 -7.56
C ASN A 124 14.77 19.48 -8.27
N GLU A 125 15.05 20.66 -8.82
CA GLU A 125 16.26 20.93 -9.60
C GLU A 125 17.54 20.72 -8.77
N ASP A 126 17.51 21.04 -7.48
CA ASP A 126 18.68 20.96 -6.59
C ASP A 126 18.92 19.55 -6.02
N VAL A 127 17.84 18.79 -5.77
CA VAL A 127 17.87 17.51 -5.04
C VAL A 127 17.59 16.32 -5.96
N GLY A 128 16.99 16.57 -7.13
CA GLY A 128 16.52 15.54 -8.04
C GLY A 128 15.17 14.94 -7.61
N ALA A 129 14.95 13.67 -7.99
CA ALA A 129 13.73 12.95 -7.62
C ALA A 129 13.77 12.47 -6.16
N SER A 130 12.65 12.56 -5.47
CA SER A 130 12.50 12.06 -4.10
C SER A 130 11.06 11.65 -3.78
N LEU A 131 10.90 10.74 -2.82
CA LEU A 131 9.58 10.37 -2.31
C LEU A 131 9.06 11.47 -1.38
N TYR A 132 7.83 11.93 -1.61
CA TYR A 132 7.16 12.88 -0.74
C TYR A 132 6.54 12.14 0.45
N MET A 133 7.16 12.28 1.62
CA MET A 133 6.69 11.70 2.89
C MET A 133 7.14 12.60 4.05
N PRO A 134 6.46 13.72 4.31
CA PRO A 134 6.84 14.65 5.36
C PRO A 134 6.72 14.01 6.76
N GLY A 135 7.73 14.22 7.61
CA GLY A 135 7.78 13.70 8.98
C GLY A 135 8.10 12.21 9.10
N THR A 136 8.29 11.47 8.02
CA THR A 136 8.57 10.03 8.04
C THR A 136 10.06 9.74 7.94
N ALA A 137 10.54 8.73 8.67
CA ALA A 137 11.93 8.26 8.63
C ALA A 137 12.98 9.36 8.86
N GLY A 138 12.71 10.27 9.82
CA GLY A 138 13.62 11.36 10.16
C GLY A 138 13.60 12.56 9.21
N ARG A 139 12.72 12.56 8.23
CA ARG A 139 12.51 13.73 7.36
C ARG A 139 11.80 14.84 8.14
N PRO A 140 12.11 16.12 7.87
CA PRO A 140 11.38 17.23 8.47
C PRO A 140 9.94 17.30 7.95
N GLY A 141 9.04 17.87 8.76
CA GLY A 141 7.64 18.07 8.39
C GLY A 141 6.65 17.22 9.17
N TRP A 142 5.42 17.32 8.80
CA TRP A 142 4.24 16.61 9.34
C TRP A 142 3.16 16.55 8.26
N PRO A 143 2.09 15.75 8.44
CA PRO A 143 1.01 15.67 7.47
C PRO A 143 0.39 17.04 7.15
N ASP A 144 0.29 17.35 5.86
CA ASP A 144 -0.14 18.68 5.39
C ASP A 144 -1.65 18.87 5.49
N LEU A 145 -2.05 20.06 5.96
CA LEU A 145 -3.45 20.52 5.93
C LEU A 145 -3.79 21.16 4.59
N ASN A 146 -2.90 22.03 4.09
CA ASN A 146 -3.04 22.72 2.82
C ASN A 146 -1.94 22.26 1.88
N VAL A 147 -2.33 21.77 0.71
CA VAL A 147 -1.40 21.23 -0.27
C VAL A 147 -1.09 22.27 -1.32
N PRO A 148 0.18 22.64 -1.56
CA PRO A 148 0.54 23.58 -2.60
C PRO A 148 0.08 23.11 -3.98
N SER A 149 -0.48 24.03 -4.79
CA SER A 149 -0.92 23.70 -6.16
C SER A 149 0.22 23.16 -7.03
N SER A 150 1.46 23.62 -6.79
CA SER A 150 2.64 23.10 -7.48
C SER A 150 2.91 21.63 -7.17
N LEU A 151 2.66 21.16 -5.94
CA LEU A 151 2.80 19.75 -5.55
C LEU A 151 1.70 18.91 -6.21
N ILE A 152 0.46 19.42 -6.24
CA ILE A 152 -0.64 18.74 -6.94
C ILE A 152 -0.35 18.65 -8.45
N GLY A 153 0.19 19.74 -9.05
CA GLY A 153 0.60 19.75 -10.46
C GLY A 153 1.64 18.67 -10.76
N GLN A 154 2.71 18.57 -9.95
CA GLN A 154 3.72 17.52 -10.11
C GLN A 154 3.13 16.11 -10.00
N LEU A 155 2.20 15.89 -9.08
CA LEU A 155 1.53 14.61 -8.91
C LEU A 155 0.64 14.26 -10.12
N ARG A 156 -0.08 15.24 -10.67
CA ARG A 156 -0.83 15.05 -11.93
C ARG A 156 0.09 14.67 -13.08
N ASP A 157 1.17 15.39 -13.27
CA ASP A 157 2.15 15.13 -14.33
C ASP A 157 2.76 13.73 -14.18
N GLN A 158 3.07 13.31 -12.95
CA GLN A 158 3.53 11.96 -12.64
C GLN A 158 2.54 10.90 -13.10
N LEU A 159 1.27 11.04 -12.72
CA LEU A 159 0.22 10.06 -13.02
C LEU A 159 -0.08 10.00 -14.52
N ILE A 160 -0.15 11.14 -15.18
CA ILE A 160 -0.34 11.24 -16.64
C ILE A 160 0.81 10.57 -17.38
N ALA A 161 2.07 10.82 -16.98
CA ALA A 161 3.22 10.19 -17.59
C ALA A 161 3.21 8.66 -17.44
N MET A 162 2.83 8.16 -16.27
CA MET A 162 2.68 6.71 -16.04
C MET A 162 1.55 6.11 -16.88
N GLN A 163 0.39 6.78 -16.97
CA GLN A 163 -0.73 6.35 -17.84
C GLN A 163 -0.35 6.34 -19.32
N GLU A 164 0.35 7.38 -19.79
CA GLU A 164 0.84 7.45 -21.16
C GLU A 164 1.72 6.24 -21.50
N GLY A 165 2.66 5.91 -20.63
CA GLY A 165 3.54 4.76 -20.84
C GLY A 165 2.85 3.42 -20.74
N ALA A 166 1.98 3.25 -19.76
CA ALA A 166 1.29 2.00 -19.48
C ALA A 166 0.15 1.69 -20.48
N GLY A 167 -0.46 2.74 -21.05
CA GLY A 167 -1.62 2.60 -21.93
C GLY A 167 -2.91 2.27 -21.16
N SER A 168 -4.03 2.24 -21.89
CA SER A 168 -5.39 2.11 -21.32
C SER A 168 -5.68 0.75 -20.64
N ASP A 169 -4.90 -0.28 -20.97
CA ASP A 169 -5.13 -1.63 -20.44
C ASP A 169 -4.52 -1.87 -19.06
N VAL A 170 -3.69 -0.93 -18.58
CA VAL A 170 -3.01 -1.01 -17.30
C VAL A 170 -3.59 0.04 -16.35
N GLY A 171 -4.31 -0.41 -15.34
CA GLY A 171 -4.90 0.49 -14.34
C GLY A 171 -3.83 1.17 -13.47
N VAL A 172 -3.94 2.49 -13.29
CA VAL A 172 -3.06 3.27 -12.41
C VAL A 172 -3.73 3.50 -11.06
N ARG A 173 -2.97 3.35 -10.00
CA ARG A 173 -3.38 3.51 -8.60
C ARG A 173 -2.40 4.42 -7.89
N LEU A 174 -2.92 5.23 -6.98
CA LEU A 174 -2.13 6.17 -6.19
C LEU A 174 -2.27 5.86 -4.71
N ASP A 175 -1.15 5.80 -4.01
CA ASP A 175 -1.10 5.69 -2.57
C ASP A 175 -0.56 7.02 -2.00
N LEU A 176 -1.42 7.72 -1.28
CA LEU A 176 -1.10 9.01 -0.67
C LEU A 176 -0.43 8.85 0.70
N ASN A 177 -0.26 7.62 1.17
CA ASN A 177 0.28 7.31 2.49
C ASN A 177 -0.42 8.12 3.61
N PHE A 178 0.30 8.47 4.66
CA PHE A 178 -0.16 9.34 5.76
C PHE A 178 0.25 10.80 5.57
N ASN A 179 0.38 11.26 4.33
CA ASN A 179 1.01 12.54 4.01
C ASN A 179 0.15 13.77 4.34
N PHE A 180 -1.17 13.59 4.53
CA PHE A 180 -2.09 14.71 4.65
C PHE A 180 -3.01 14.61 5.86
N LYS A 181 -3.52 15.76 6.29
CA LYS A 181 -4.71 15.88 7.13
C LYS A 181 -5.98 15.70 6.26
N PRO A 182 -7.17 15.50 6.86
CA PRO A 182 -8.40 15.29 6.08
C PRO A 182 -8.66 16.32 4.98
N GLU A 183 -8.38 17.59 5.24
CA GLU A 183 -8.57 18.65 4.23
C GLU A 183 -7.56 18.57 3.09
N GLY A 184 -6.30 18.20 3.37
CA GLY A 184 -5.29 17.98 2.34
C GLY A 184 -5.66 16.80 1.44
N TYR A 185 -6.13 15.69 2.01
CA TYR A 185 -6.65 14.57 1.22
C TYR A 185 -7.83 15.00 0.35
N ARG A 186 -8.80 15.74 0.92
CA ARG A 186 -9.95 16.24 0.16
C ARG A 186 -9.51 17.09 -1.04
N GLN A 187 -8.56 17.99 -0.84
CA GLN A 187 -8.03 18.84 -1.89
C GLN A 187 -7.37 18.02 -3.00
N VAL A 188 -6.42 17.15 -2.65
CA VAL A 188 -5.67 16.32 -3.61
C VAL A 188 -6.62 15.41 -4.40
N THR A 189 -7.52 14.71 -3.72
CA THR A 189 -8.43 13.77 -4.38
C THR A 189 -9.39 14.45 -5.34
N THR A 190 -9.90 15.64 -4.98
CA THR A 190 -10.78 16.43 -5.86
C THR A 190 -10.03 16.87 -7.13
N GLU A 191 -8.79 17.28 -7.01
CA GLU A 191 -7.97 17.75 -8.13
C GLU A 191 -7.48 16.61 -9.05
N LEU A 192 -7.55 15.36 -8.60
CA LEU A 192 -7.13 14.17 -9.36
C LEU A 192 -8.29 13.34 -9.89
N ASP A 193 -9.55 13.67 -9.57
CA ASP A 193 -10.72 12.83 -9.85
C ASP A 193 -11.03 12.64 -11.35
N ASP A 194 -10.47 13.50 -12.20
CA ASP A 194 -10.57 13.42 -13.65
C ASP A 194 -9.55 12.50 -14.33
N LEU A 195 -8.60 11.91 -13.57
CA LEU A 195 -7.49 11.14 -14.12
C LEU A 195 -7.76 9.65 -14.36
N ASP A 196 -9.00 9.18 -14.23
CA ASP A 196 -9.39 7.76 -14.42
C ASP A 196 -8.48 6.78 -13.65
N LEU A 197 -8.25 7.06 -12.36
CA LEU A 197 -7.48 6.18 -11.50
C LEU A 197 -8.34 4.99 -11.06
N THR A 198 -7.74 3.80 -10.99
CA THR A 198 -8.44 2.60 -10.50
C THR A 198 -8.89 2.75 -9.05
N TRP A 199 -8.03 3.35 -8.21
CA TRP A 199 -8.35 3.85 -6.86
C TRP A 199 -7.26 4.80 -6.37
N ILE A 200 -7.61 5.56 -5.31
CA ILE A 200 -6.67 6.33 -4.48
C ILE A 200 -6.67 5.73 -3.08
N GLU A 201 -5.51 5.39 -2.56
CA GLU A 201 -5.34 4.89 -1.20
C GLU A 201 -5.14 6.03 -0.22
N ILE A 202 -5.99 6.04 0.82
CA ILE A 202 -6.03 7.09 1.85
C ILE A 202 -6.18 6.41 3.20
N ASP A 203 -5.21 6.57 4.07
CA ASP A 203 -5.28 6.05 5.43
C ASP A 203 -5.68 7.15 6.41
N LEU A 204 -6.97 7.18 6.73
CA LEU A 204 -7.57 8.04 7.73
C LEU A 204 -8.24 7.21 8.82
N TYR A 205 -7.90 7.51 10.08
CA TYR A 205 -8.54 6.89 11.25
C TYR A 205 -9.93 7.47 11.57
N ASP A 206 -10.31 8.60 10.94
CA ASP A 206 -11.65 9.18 11.08
C ASP A 206 -12.55 8.71 9.94
N PRO A 207 -13.50 7.76 10.19
CA PRO A 207 -14.38 7.23 9.17
C PRO A 207 -15.35 8.28 8.61
N LYS A 208 -15.67 9.33 9.37
CA LYS A 208 -16.55 10.42 8.89
C LYS A 208 -15.81 11.31 7.90
N ALA A 209 -14.54 11.60 8.16
CA ALA A 209 -13.70 12.35 7.23
C ALA A 209 -13.50 11.55 5.93
N LEU A 210 -13.24 10.24 6.02
CA LEU A 210 -13.09 9.37 4.86
C LEU A 210 -14.39 9.30 4.03
N ALA A 211 -15.56 9.15 4.68
CA ALA A 211 -16.86 9.16 4.03
C ALA A 211 -17.13 10.49 3.30
N ALA A 212 -16.82 11.62 3.94
CA ALA A 212 -16.99 12.95 3.35
C ALA A 212 -16.11 13.19 2.12
N ILE A 213 -14.91 12.59 2.07
CA ILE A 213 -14.07 12.60 0.87
C ILE A 213 -14.70 11.72 -0.21
N ARG A 214 -15.10 10.49 0.14
CA ARG A 214 -15.69 9.52 -0.80
C ARG A 214 -16.96 10.06 -1.50
N GLU A 215 -17.77 10.84 -0.82
CA GLU A 215 -18.99 11.44 -1.38
C GLU A 215 -18.71 12.52 -2.45
N ARG A 216 -17.49 13.03 -2.56
CA ARG A 216 -17.13 14.15 -3.44
C ARG A 216 -16.42 13.73 -4.72
N ILE A 217 -15.94 12.49 -4.80
CA ILE A 217 -15.15 11.99 -5.92
C ILE A 217 -15.78 10.73 -6.50
N ALA A 218 -15.59 10.52 -7.80
CA ALA A 218 -15.98 9.31 -8.50
C ALA A 218 -14.96 8.19 -8.33
N THR A 219 -13.67 8.54 -8.23
CA THR A 219 -12.57 7.60 -8.06
C THR A 219 -12.75 6.75 -6.80
N PRO A 220 -12.67 5.41 -6.88
CA PRO A 220 -12.72 4.54 -5.70
C PRO A 220 -11.63 4.86 -4.69
N ILE A 221 -11.93 4.67 -3.39
CA ILE A 221 -10.95 4.81 -2.30
C ILE A 221 -10.59 3.43 -1.77
N ALA A 222 -9.29 3.16 -1.63
CA ALA A 222 -8.73 2.10 -0.81
C ALA A 222 -8.29 2.69 0.54
N SER A 223 -8.38 1.90 1.62
CA SER A 223 -7.98 2.33 2.97
C SER A 223 -7.79 1.10 3.87
N CYS A 224 -7.45 1.34 5.13
CA CYS A 224 -7.39 0.33 6.19
C CYS A 224 -6.08 -0.46 6.28
N GLU A 225 -4.98 0.03 5.72
CA GLU A 225 -3.68 -0.64 5.88
C GLU A 225 -3.27 -0.79 7.35
N SER A 226 -3.62 0.18 8.18
CA SER A 226 -3.19 0.25 9.58
C SER A 226 -4.31 0.08 10.62
N LEU A 227 -5.51 -0.37 10.19
CA LEU A 227 -6.68 -0.54 11.06
C LEU A 227 -6.83 -1.96 11.59
#